data_8a3dccbc6de09b4277ba8e62fd29d66e
#
_entry.id   8a3dccbc6de09b4277ba8e62fd29d66e
#
_cell.length_a   1.000
_cell.length_b   1.000
_cell.length_c   1.000
_cell.angle_alpha   90.00
_cell.angle_beta   90.00
_cell.angle_gamma   90.00
#
_symmetry.space_group_name_H-M   'P 1'
#
loop_
_entity.id
_entity.type
_entity.pdbx_description
1 polymer ?
#
loop_
_entity_poly.entity_id
_entity_poly.type
_entity_poly.pdbx_seq_one_letter_code
_entity_poly.pdbx_strand_id
1 'polypeptide(L)'
;MDLTTVADDLIVLHEGTTVARYEHLQPATTYSFMGREITTLPRPAGELLSRVATVNDVHFGEVEAGRIDDHTEGPIQRTAAGEPPYPETMNRSAVREIAAIDPVAVIVKGDLSQDGQPQEWAAFEACYRPPFGEALHVVRGNHDAYQGQQGYEGDQWIELPGVAVALLDTVLPLHTTGSLTAEQLDWLDAHAAAADRPVIVMGHHQQWIAGGNNDHRSQDYFGLHPDASDALADVFARRPQLLAYTAGHTHRHRVRRMPCGAPSIEIGCVKDFPGTWAEYRVYEGGIIQVVHRISSREALAWSERCRHLYRDFGIDYESYALGALEDRCCTIPLR
;
A
#
# COMPACT_ATOMS: atom_id res chain seq x y z
N MET A 1 -13.91 18.12 4.67
CA MET A 1 -14.46 16.82 4.21
C MET A 1 -13.64 16.31 3.02
N ASP A 2 -13.01 15.16 3.19
CA ASP A 2 -12.09 14.55 2.23
C ASP A 2 -12.82 13.50 1.41
N LEU A 3 -12.75 13.57 0.10
CA LEU A 3 -13.14 12.49 -0.78
C LEU A 3 -12.02 11.45 -0.75
N THR A 4 -12.22 10.35 -0.04
CA THR A 4 -11.15 9.39 0.26
C THR A 4 -11.16 8.17 -0.66
N THR A 5 -12.34 7.76 -1.11
CA THR A 5 -12.52 6.57 -1.95
C THR A 5 -13.54 6.82 -3.05
N VAL A 6 -13.21 6.42 -4.26
CA VAL A 6 -14.15 6.30 -5.39
C VAL A 6 -13.88 5.00 -6.09
N ALA A 7 -14.85 4.09 -6.06
CA ALA A 7 -14.83 2.84 -6.83
C ALA A 7 -15.84 2.92 -8.01
N ASP A 8 -16.11 1.81 -8.62
CA ASP A 8 -17.13 1.69 -9.65
C ASP A 8 -18.56 1.67 -9.11
N ASP A 9 -18.73 1.40 -7.80
CA ASP A 9 -20.02 1.29 -7.12
C ASP A 9 -20.08 1.96 -5.73
N LEU A 10 -19.01 2.67 -5.35
CA LEU A 10 -18.80 3.20 -4.01
C LEU A 10 -18.18 4.59 -4.04
N ILE A 11 -18.68 5.51 -3.20
CA ILE A 11 -18.05 6.79 -2.87
C ILE A 11 -18.00 6.92 -1.35
N VAL A 12 -16.84 7.31 -0.79
CA VAL A 12 -16.66 7.53 0.64
C VAL A 12 -16.05 8.91 0.89
N LEU A 13 -16.65 9.61 1.84
CA LEU A 13 -16.23 10.93 2.32
C LEU A 13 -15.95 10.85 3.82
N HIS A 14 -14.86 11.47 4.26
CA HIS A 14 -14.48 11.57 5.68
C HIS A 14 -14.46 13.01 6.14
N GLU A 15 -14.94 13.25 7.37
CA GLU A 15 -14.80 14.53 8.07
C GLU A 15 -14.47 14.28 9.54
N GLY A 16 -13.20 14.42 9.88
CA GLY A 16 -12.70 13.99 11.18
C GLY A 16 -13.01 12.49 11.39
N THR A 17 -13.76 12.16 12.44
CA THR A 17 -14.17 10.78 12.75
C THR A 17 -15.53 10.39 12.15
N THR A 18 -16.12 11.24 11.32
CA THR A 18 -17.38 10.98 10.64
C THR A 18 -17.14 10.43 9.25
N VAL A 19 -17.89 9.40 8.87
CA VAL A 19 -17.79 8.75 7.54
C VAL A 19 -19.16 8.80 6.89
N ALA A 20 -19.21 9.31 5.66
CA ALA A 20 -20.38 9.21 4.78
C ALA A 20 -20.03 8.22 3.65
N ARG A 21 -20.84 7.18 3.52
CA ARG A 21 -20.62 6.07 2.61
C ARG A 21 -21.82 5.89 1.70
N TYR A 22 -21.59 5.90 0.38
CA TYR A 22 -22.61 5.75 -0.65
C TYR A 22 -22.27 4.53 -1.49
N GLU A 23 -23.09 3.50 -1.38
CA GLU A 23 -22.87 2.17 -1.97
C GLU A 23 -23.90 1.87 -3.06
N HIS A 24 -23.67 0.81 -3.81
CA HIS A 24 -24.54 0.35 -4.91
C HIS A 24 -24.74 1.40 -6.01
N LEU A 25 -23.74 2.24 -6.23
CA LEU A 25 -23.76 3.23 -7.29
C LEU A 25 -23.54 2.56 -8.66
N GLN A 26 -23.93 3.26 -9.73
CA GLN A 26 -23.67 2.78 -11.08
C GLN A 26 -22.26 3.18 -11.53
N PRO A 27 -21.53 2.32 -12.27
CA PRO A 27 -20.23 2.65 -12.84
C PRO A 27 -20.29 3.81 -13.82
N ALA A 28 -19.19 4.53 -13.96
CA ALA A 28 -19.03 5.66 -14.91
C ALA A 28 -20.18 6.69 -14.83
N THR A 29 -20.75 6.90 -13.65
CA THR A 29 -21.91 7.75 -13.42
C THR A 29 -21.56 8.90 -12.50
N THR A 30 -21.96 10.13 -12.87
CA THR A 30 -21.75 11.33 -12.06
C THR A 30 -22.87 11.52 -11.06
N TYR A 31 -22.50 11.72 -9.81
CA TYR A 31 -23.39 12.00 -8.69
C TYR A 31 -23.03 13.34 -8.06
N SER A 32 -24.04 14.05 -7.56
CA SER A 32 -23.84 15.29 -6.81
C SER A 32 -23.94 15.02 -5.32
N PHE A 33 -22.82 15.16 -4.61
CA PHE A 33 -22.76 15.05 -3.16
C PHE A 33 -22.24 16.34 -2.55
N MET A 34 -23.03 16.99 -1.70
CA MET A 34 -22.63 18.19 -0.96
C MET A 34 -22.10 19.31 -1.87
N GLY A 35 -22.71 19.49 -3.06
CA GLY A 35 -22.32 20.50 -4.03
C GLY A 35 -21.06 20.18 -4.85
N ARG A 36 -20.56 18.95 -4.76
CA ARG A 36 -19.47 18.43 -5.60
C ARG A 36 -20.01 17.38 -6.55
N GLU A 37 -19.57 17.42 -7.81
CA GLU A 37 -19.81 16.36 -8.75
C GLU A 37 -18.69 15.32 -8.67
N ILE A 38 -19.05 14.07 -8.47
CA ILE A 38 -18.12 12.94 -8.34
C ILE A 38 -18.57 11.85 -9.31
N THR A 39 -17.66 11.40 -10.17
CA THR A 39 -17.93 10.33 -11.13
C THR A 39 -17.30 9.02 -10.64
N THR A 40 -18.10 7.98 -10.50
CA THR A 40 -17.61 6.63 -10.19
C THR A 40 -16.70 6.10 -11.31
N LEU A 41 -15.77 5.22 -10.95
CA LEU A 41 -14.88 4.59 -11.92
C LEU A 41 -15.65 3.75 -12.93
N PRO A 42 -15.19 3.64 -14.18
CA PRO A 42 -15.71 2.65 -15.11
C PRO A 42 -15.39 1.25 -14.62
N ARG A 43 -16.36 0.35 -14.66
CA ARG A 43 -16.15 -1.08 -14.39
C ARG A 43 -15.50 -1.75 -15.58
N PRO A 44 -14.40 -2.50 -15.42
CA PRO A 44 -13.88 -3.35 -16.50
C PRO A 44 -14.93 -4.36 -16.99
N ALA A 45 -14.81 -4.78 -18.23
CA ALA A 45 -15.75 -5.73 -18.83
C ALA A 45 -15.63 -7.12 -18.19
N GLY A 46 -16.70 -7.89 -18.25
CA GLY A 46 -16.76 -9.25 -17.75
C GLY A 46 -17.11 -9.37 -16.28
N GLU A 47 -16.94 -10.57 -15.73
CA GLU A 47 -17.29 -10.89 -14.35
C GLU A 47 -16.17 -10.50 -13.37
N LEU A 48 -16.53 -10.26 -12.11
CA LEU A 48 -15.58 -10.12 -11.00
C LEU A 48 -15.06 -11.51 -10.64
N LEU A 49 -13.78 -11.75 -10.85
CA LEU A 49 -13.12 -13.04 -10.64
C LEU A 49 -12.62 -13.19 -9.19
N SER A 50 -12.06 -12.11 -8.62
CA SER A 50 -11.55 -12.13 -7.25
C SER A 50 -11.37 -10.72 -6.69
N ARG A 51 -11.19 -10.68 -5.35
CA ARG A 51 -10.77 -9.49 -4.60
C ARG A 51 -9.48 -9.83 -3.86
N VAL A 52 -8.48 -8.98 -3.98
CA VAL A 52 -7.21 -9.08 -3.27
C VAL A 52 -7.06 -7.83 -2.41
N ALA A 53 -6.75 -8.00 -1.14
CA ALA A 53 -6.48 -6.86 -0.26
C ALA A 53 -4.98 -6.70 -0.01
N THR A 54 -4.51 -5.46 0.14
CA THR A 54 -3.13 -5.17 0.54
C THR A 54 -3.07 -4.16 1.66
N VAL A 55 -2.11 -4.35 2.54
CA VAL A 55 -1.75 -3.45 3.64
C VAL A 55 -0.24 -3.27 3.63
N ASN A 56 0.25 -2.16 4.12
CA ASN A 56 1.68 -1.92 4.29
C ASN A 56 1.94 -0.95 5.45
N ASP A 57 3.18 -0.94 5.92
CA ASP A 57 3.63 -0.03 6.97
C ASP A 57 2.73 -0.14 8.21
N VAL A 58 2.65 -1.36 8.75
CA VAL A 58 1.78 -1.71 9.89
C VAL A 58 2.42 -1.41 11.25
N HIS A 59 3.76 -1.44 11.34
CA HIS A 59 4.63 -0.98 12.43
C HIS A 59 4.20 -1.41 13.84
N PHE A 60 3.91 -2.68 14.06
CA PHE A 60 3.68 -3.17 15.42
C PHE A 60 4.90 -2.88 16.31
N GLY A 61 4.65 -2.37 17.52
CA GLY A 61 5.70 -1.94 18.45
C GLY A 61 6.02 -0.45 18.41
N GLU A 62 5.64 0.28 17.35
CA GLU A 62 5.86 1.72 17.29
C GLU A 62 5.09 2.46 18.40
N VAL A 63 5.76 3.38 19.09
CA VAL A 63 5.19 4.13 20.22
C VAL A 63 5.05 5.62 19.94
N GLU A 64 5.72 6.12 18.91
CA GLU A 64 5.75 7.53 18.52
C GLU A 64 5.60 7.68 17.01
N ALA A 65 4.52 8.30 16.56
CA ALA A 65 4.33 8.67 15.17
C ALA A 65 4.86 10.09 14.92
N GLY A 66 5.56 10.29 13.79
CA GLY A 66 6.08 11.59 13.37
C GLY A 66 7.49 11.90 13.85
N ARG A 67 8.18 10.98 14.50
CA ARG A 67 9.59 11.13 14.84
C ARG A 67 10.46 10.83 13.61
N ILE A 68 11.45 11.67 13.36
CA ILE A 68 12.52 11.43 12.37
C ILE A 68 13.83 11.37 13.15
N ASP A 69 14.49 10.24 13.19
CA ASP A 69 15.74 9.99 13.90
C ASP A 69 15.70 10.54 15.36
N ASP A 70 16.72 11.27 15.77
CA ASP A 70 16.84 11.89 17.08
C ASP A 70 16.20 13.30 17.18
N HIS A 71 15.54 13.77 16.09
CA HIS A 71 14.90 15.06 16.08
C HIS A 71 13.72 15.14 17.04
N THR A 72 13.56 16.30 17.66
CA THR A 72 12.44 16.60 18.58
C THR A 72 11.36 17.47 17.95
N GLU A 73 11.62 17.97 16.75
CA GLU A 73 10.65 18.66 15.92
C GLU A 73 9.49 17.71 15.60
N GLY A 74 8.30 18.28 15.36
CA GLY A 74 7.13 17.43 15.20
C GLY A 74 6.03 18.05 14.33
N PRO A 75 4.79 17.81 14.69
CA PRO A 75 4.26 17.18 15.91
C PRO A 75 4.56 15.67 16.01
N ILE A 76 4.94 15.22 17.21
CA ILE A 76 5.08 13.81 17.56
C ILE A 76 3.83 13.37 18.32
N GLN A 77 3.19 12.30 17.88
CA GLN A 77 1.99 11.75 18.49
C GLN A 77 2.30 10.46 19.25
N ARG A 78 1.65 10.29 20.40
CA ARG A 78 1.72 9.08 21.24
C ARG A 78 0.33 8.66 21.67
N THR A 79 0.14 7.38 21.88
CA THR A 79 -1.06 6.84 22.52
C THR A 79 -1.13 7.32 23.98
N ALA A 80 -2.29 7.64 24.48
CA ALA A 80 -2.45 8.05 25.86
C ALA A 80 -2.27 6.85 26.81
N ALA A 81 -1.88 7.15 28.06
CA ALA A 81 -1.70 6.11 29.07
C ALA A 81 -3.01 5.33 29.30
N GLY A 82 -2.96 4.01 29.18
CA GLY A 82 -4.10 3.11 29.37
C GLY A 82 -4.90 2.84 28.07
N GLU A 83 -4.59 3.50 26.95
CA GLU A 83 -5.12 3.13 25.63
C GLU A 83 -4.29 2.01 24.99
N PRO A 84 -4.89 1.16 24.14
CA PRO A 84 -4.12 0.21 23.35
C PRO A 84 -3.08 0.92 22.47
N PRO A 85 -1.95 0.27 22.14
CA PRO A 85 -0.99 0.82 21.19
C PRO A 85 -1.70 1.20 19.87
N TYR A 86 -1.36 2.36 19.31
CA TYR A 86 -2.06 2.84 18.11
C TYR A 86 -1.87 1.93 16.89
N PRO A 87 -0.70 1.28 16.67
CA PRO A 87 -0.60 0.34 15.57
C PRO A 87 -1.62 -0.79 15.69
N GLU A 88 -1.87 -1.31 16.91
CA GLU A 88 -2.90 -2.32 17.13
C GLU A 88 -4.32 -1.80 16.82
N THR A 89 -4.65 -0.58 17.27
CA THR A 89 -5.97 0.03 17.03
C THR A 89 -6.22 0.21 15.53
N MET A 90 -5.23 0.74 14.81
CA MET A 90 -5.30 0.99 13.38
C MET A 90 -5.40 -0.31 12.57
N ASN A 91 -4.48 -1.25 12.84
CA ASN A 91 -4.45 -2.52 12.12
C ASN A 91 -5.69 -3.38 12.39
N ARG A 92 -6.18 -3.47 13.62
CA ARG A 92 -7.44 -4.18 13.93
C ARG A 92 -8.65 -3.58 13.20
N SER A 93 -8.66 -2.26 12.96
CA SER A 93 -9.69 -1.62 12.15
C SER A 93 -9.60 -2.05 10.69
N ALA A 94 -8.42 -1.98 10.09
CA ALA A 94 -8.19 -2.44 8.72
C ALA A 94 -8.54 -3.92 8.55
N VAL A 95 -8.08 -4.79 9.46
CA VAL A 95 -8.35 -6.24 9.43
C VAL A 95 -9.84 -6.54 9.43
N ARG A 96 -10.64 -5.84 10.26
CA ARG A 96 -12.11 -6.03 10.28
C ARG A 96 -12.76 -5.65 8.94
N GLU A 97 -12.31 -4.55 8.33
CA GLU A 97 -12.86 -4.07 7.05
C GLU A 97 -12.42 -4.99 5.89
N ILE A 98 -11.17 -5.44 5.89
CA ILE A 98 -10.66 -6.40 4.91
C ILE A 98 -11.40 -7.72 5.01
N ALA A 99 -11.61 -8.26 6.22
CA ALA A 99 -12.33 -9.51 6.40
C ALA A 99 -13.80 -9.41 5.90
N ALA A 100 -14.40 -8.22 5.96
CA ALA A 100 -15.78 -8.01 5.51
C ALA A 100 -15.97 -8.10 3.99
N ILE A 101 -14.90 -7.94 3.19
CA ILE A 101 -14.96 -8.08 1.72
C ILE A 101 -14.61 -9.50 1.25
N ASP A 102 -14.27 -10.43 2.16
CA ASP A 102 -13.93 -11.83 1.89
C ASP A 102 -12.89 -11.98 0.76
N PRO A 103 -11.67 -11.41 0.91
CA PRO A 103 -10.67 -11.44 -0.14
C PRO A 103 -10.06 -12.83 -0.29
N VAL A 104 -9.70 -13.23 -1.53
CA VAL A 104 -8.99 -14.50 -1.80
C VAL A 104 -7.55 -14.48 -1.31
N ALA A 105 -6.97 -13.29 -1.14
CA ALA A 105 -5.64 -13.09 -0.56
C ALA A 105 -5.55 -11.74 0.15
N VAL A 106 -4.78 -11.70 1.23
CA VAL A 106 -4.36 -10.49 1.94
C VAL A 106 -2.84 -10.43 1.90
N ILE A 107 -2.30 -9.34 1.35
CA ILE A 107 -0.87 -9.17 1.15
C ILE A 107 -0.37 -8.03 2.03
N VAL A 108 0.54 -8.31 2.95
CA VAL A 108 1.19 -7.29 3.76
C VAL A 108 2.58 -7.01 3.19
N LYS A 109 2.76 -5.78 2.71
CA LYS A 109 3.93 -5.33 1.94
C LYS A 109 4.97 -4.63 2.81
N GLY A 110 5.44 -5.29 3.87
CA GLY A 110 6.56 -4.84 4.67
C GLY A 110 6.23 -3.86 5.80
N ASP A 111 7.27 -3.57 6.57
CA ASP A 111 7.25 -2.82 7.83
C ASP A 111 6.20 -3.39 8.80
N LEU A 112 6.36 -4.68 9.09
CA LEU A 112 5.47 -5.43 9.98
C LEU A 112 5.66 -4.98 11.43
N SER A 113 6.87 -4.64 11.77
CA SER A 113 7.35 -4.25 13.09
C SER A 113 8.03 -2.88 13.05
N GLN A 114 8.26 -2.30 14.23
CA GLN A 114 9.05 -1.09 14.36
C GLN A 114 10.56 -1.39 14.26
N ASP A 115 11.02 -2.45 14.92
CA ASP A 115 12.46 -2.76 15.04
C ASP A 115 12.80 -4.24 14.80
N GLY A 116 11.88 -5.02 14.19
CA GLY A 116 12.08 -6.45 13.92
C GLY A 116 12.19 -7.31 15.18
N GLN A 117 11.58 -6.89 16.29
CA GLN A 117 11.63 -7.65 17.53
C GLN A 117 10.62 -8.80 17.53
N PRO A 118 10.95 -9.97 18.12
CA PRO A 118 10.06 -11.12 18.14
C PRO A 118 8.66 -10.85 18.69
N GLN A 119 8.54 -9.98 19.70
CA GLN A 119 7.25 -9.61 20.29
C GLN A 119 6.41 -8.73 19.36
N GLU A 120 7.04 -7.91 18.51
CA GLU A 120 6.37 -7.08 17.52
C GLU A 120 5.81 -7.95 16.39
N TRP A 121 6.58 -8.89 15.87
CA TRP A 121 6.12 -9.88 14.91
C TRP A 121 5.02 -10.78 15.50
N ALA A 122 5.13 -11.16 16.79
CA ALA A 122 4.06 -11.91 17.44
C ALA A 122 2.76 -11.12 17.54
N ALA A 123 2.82 -9.80 17.77
CA ALA A 123 1.65 -8.93 17.79
C ALA A 123 1.04 -8.79 16.36
N PHE A 124 1.87 -8.66 15.33
CA PHE A 124 1.45 -8.71 13.94
C PHE A 124 0.70 -10.02 13.62
N GLU A 125 1.31 -11.17 13.89
CA GLU A 125 0.72 -12.49 13.65
C GLU A 125 -0.60 -12.67 14.42
N ALA A 126 -0.68 -12.23 15.67
CA ALA A 126 -1.90 -12.30 16.47
C ALA A 126 -3.04 -11.43 15.91
N CYS A 127 -2.72 -10.36 15.16
CA CYS A 127 -3.70 -9.50 14.53
C CYS A 127 -4.17 -10.04 13.17
N TYR A 128 -3.26 -10.49 12.32
CA TYR A 128 -3.55 -10.83 10.92
C TYR A 128 -3.80 -12.32 10.67
N ARG A 129 -3.07 -13.22 11.35
CA ARG A 129 -3.16 -14.65 11.07
C ARG A 129 -4.53 -15.28 11.39
N PRO A 130 -5.20 -14.97 12.53
CA PRO A 130 -6.46 -15.63 12.85
C PRO A 130 -7.59 -15.41 11.83
N PRO A 131 -7.80 -14.18 11.27
CA PRO A 131 -8.88 -13.99 10.30
C PRO A 131 -8.55 -14.46 8.88
N PHE A 132 -7.26 -14.52 8.48
CA PHE A 132 -6.88 -14.75 7.09
C PHE A 132 -6.18 -16.10 6.83
N GLY A 133 -5.60 -16.73 7.84
CA GLY A 133 -4.99 -18.05 7.73
C GLY A 133 -4.02 -18.17 6.55
N GLU A 134 -4.26 -19.12 5.66
CA GLU A 134 -3.45 -19.38 4.46
C GLU A 134 -3.60 -18.30 3.37
N ALA A 135 -4.64 -17.48 3.42
CA ALA A 135 -4.80 -16.35 2.51
C ALA A 135 -3.88 -15.15 2.84
N LEU A 136 -3.17 -15.20 3.99
CA LEU A 136 -2.22 -14.15 4.39
C LEU A 136 -0.84 -14.42 3.78
N HIS A 137 -0.39 -13.52 2.91
CA HIS A 137 0.94 -13.49 2.32
C HIS A 137 1.70 -12.25 2.81
N VAL A 138 2.97 -12.42 3.15
CA VAL A 138 3.74 -11.38 3.85
C VAL A 138 5.14 -11.31 3.28
N VAL A 139 5.65 -10.09 3.12
CA VAL A 139 7.07 -9.81 2.88
C VAL A 139 7.54 -8.77 3.89
N ARG A 140 8.80 -8.81 4.25
CA ARG A 140 9.42 -7.84 5.18
C ARG A 140 9.59 -6.46 4.55
N GLY A 141 9.66 -5.42 5.40
CA GLY A 141 10.16 -4.09 5.04
C GLY A 141 11.51 -3.79 5.69
N ASN A 142 12.02 -2.57 5.50
CA ASN A 142 13.31 -2.19 6.07
C ASN A 142 13.32 -2.18 7.60
N HIS A 143 12.22 -1.78 8.25
CA HIS A 143 12.08 -1.82 9.69
C HIS A 143 12.21 -3.23 10.27
N ASP A 144 11.80 -4.24 9.53
CA ASP A 144 11.93 -5.65 9.94
C ASP A 144 13.37 -6.18 9.89
N ALA A 145 14.31 -5.42 9.29
CA ALA A 145 15.68 -5.84 9.04
C ALA A 145 16.77 -4.81 9.42
N TYR A 146 16.42 -3.74 10.12
CA TYR A 146 17.38 -2.68 10.52
C TYR A 146 18.55 -3.16 11.37
N GLN A 147 18.39 -4.25 12.11
CA GLN A 147 19.44 -4.83 12.95
C GLN A 147 19.93 -6.19 12.38
N GLY A 148 19.64 -6.47 11.10
CA GLY A 148 20.01 -7.73 10.45
C GLY A 148 19.14 -8.92 10.85
N GLN A 149 17.92 -8.67 11.33
CA GLN A 149 16.97 -9.73 11.65
C GLN A 149 16.57 -10.50 10.38
N GLN A 150 16.30 -11.79 10.56
CA GLN A 150 15.82 -12.69 9.54
C GLN A 150 14.37 -13.08 9.84
N GLY A 151 13.48 -12.81 8.89
CA GLY A 151 12.07 -13.15 8.98
C GLY A 151 11.32 -12.58 7.79
N TYR A 152 10.33 -13.30 7.29
CA TYR A 152 9.50 -12.93 6.15
C TYR A 152 10.31 -12.61 4.88
N GLU A 153 11.48 -13.24 4.74
CA GLU A 153 12.38 -13.11 3.60
C GLU A 153 11.89 -13.90 2.39
N GLY A 154 12.31 -13.44 1.22
CA GLY A 154 12.20 -14.15 -0.03
C GLY A 154 10.97 -13.79 -0.86
N ASP A 155 11.11 -14.04 -2.15
CA ASP A 155 10.08 -13.76 -3.15
C ASP A 155 9.01 -14.84 -3.16
N GLN A 156 7.77 -14.46 -3.50
CA GLN A 156 6.63 -15.36 -3.56
C GLN A 156 5.89 -15.17 -4.89
N TRP A 157 5.50 -16.28 -5.51
CA TRP A 157 4.58 -16.31 -6.64
C TRP A 157 3.23 -16.84 -6.18
N ILE A 158 2.18 -16.03 -6.27
CA ILE A 158 0.86 -16.32 -5.71
C ILE A 158 -0.14 -16.35 -6.87
N GLU A 159 -0.68 -17.53 -7.15
CA GLU A 159 -1.71 -17.70 -8.18
C GLU A 159 -3.11 -17.53 -7.57
N LEU A 160 -3.88 -16.60 -8.12
CA LEU A 160 -5.22 -16.28 -7.66
C LEU A 160 -6.20 -16.31 -8.85
N PRO A 161 -7.51 -16.41 -8.60
CA PRO A 161 -8.49 -16.32 -9.68
C PRO A 161 -8.36 -15.01 -10.45
N GLY A 162 -8.00 -15.10 -11.74
CA GLY A 162 -7.89 -13.99 -12.67
C GLY A 162 -6.60 -13.15 -12.59
N VAL A 163 -5.73 -13.38 -11.62
CA VAL A 163 -4.48 -12.62 -11.45
C VAL A 163 -3.42 -13.46 -10.77
N ALA A 164 -2.14 -13.24 -11.08
CA ALA A 164 -1.04 -13.68 -10.24
C ALA A 164 -0.42 -12.48 -9.53
N VAL A 165 0.19 -12.70 -8.38
CA VAL A 165 0.96 -11.70 -7.65
C VAL A 165 2.39 -12.19 -7.51
N ALA A 166 3.35 -11.39 -7.98
CA ALA A 166 4.76 -11.54 -7.67
C ALA A 166 5.10 -10.63 -6.49
N LEU A 167 5.26 -11.21 -5.29
CA LEU A 167 5.60 -10.48 -4.08
C LEU A 167 7.12 -10.57 -3.87
N LEU A 168 7.81 -9.43 -4.00
CA LEU A 168 9.28 -9.34 -4.02
C LEU A 168 9.82 -8.85 -2.66
N ASP A 169 10.84 -9.52 -2.15
CA ASP A 169 11.64 -9.03 -1.04
C ASP A 169 12.64 -7.99 -1.54
N THR A 170 12.33 -6.73 -1.31
CA THR A 170 13.14 -5.59 -1.77
C THR A 170 14.12 -5.07 -0.73
N VAL A 171 14.25 -5.75 0.42
CA VAL A 171 15.00 -5.27 1.58
C VAL A 171 16.50 -5.49 1.40
N LEU A 172 17.27 -4.45 1.66
CA LEU A 172 18.69 -4.54 1.97
C LEU A 172 18.84 -4.50 3.50
N PRO A 173 19.24 -5.61 4.15
CA PRO A 173 19.42 -5.62 5.61
C PRO A 173 20.33 -4.48 6.08
N LEU A 174 20.02 -3.87 7.22
CA LEU A 174 20.74 -2.73 7.82
C LEU A 174 20.57 -1.40 7.07
N HIS A 175 19.74 -1.33 6.04
CA HIS A 175 19.52 -0.12 5.24
C HIS A 175 18.04 0.26 5.19
N THR A 176 17.76 1.56 5.02
CA THR A 176 16.42 2.08 4.74
C THR A 176 16.06 1.93 3.26
N THR A 177 17.09 1.92 2.39
CA THR A 177 16.91 1.76 0.94
C THR A 177 16.68 0.30 0.57
N GLY A 178 16.09 0.07 -0.60
CA GLY A 178 15.84 -1.25 -1.15
C GLY A 178 16.59 -1.52 -2.45
N SER A 179 16.66 -2.79 -2.83
CA SER A 179 17.20 -3.20 -4.13
C SER A 179 16.55 -4.51 -4.59
N LEU A 180 16.87 -4.91 -5.81
CA LEU A 180 16.56 -6.22 -6.39
C LEU A 180 17.84 -6.79 -7.00
N THR A 181 18.09 -8.07 -6.77
CA THR A 181 19.23 -8.78 -7.38
C THR A 181 18.91 -9.19 -8.82
N ALA A 182 19.93 -9.52 -9.58
CA ALA A 182 19.77 -10.07 -10.92
C ALA A 182 18.95 -11.38 -10.90
N GLU A 183 19.18 -12.22 -9.90
CA GLU A 183 18.48 -13.50 -9.73
C GLU A 183 16.98 -13.30 -9.48
N GLN A 184 16.60 -12.29 -8.69
CA GLN A 184 15.19 -11.94 -8.45
C GLN A 184 14.52 -11.43 -9.74
N LEU A 185 15.24 -10.61 -10.52
CA LEU A 185 14.74 -10.08 -11.81
C LEU A 185 14.60 -11.19 -12.85
N ASP A 186 15.55 -12.12 -12.92
CA ASP A 186 15.48 -13.31 -13.80
C ASP A 186 14.33 -14.23 -13.36
N TRP A 187 14.13 -14.42 -12.07
CA TRP A 187 13.02 -15.17 -11.51
C TRP A 187 11.67 -14.52 -11.89
N LEU A 188 11.53 -13.21 -11.74
CA LEU A 188 10.32 -12.48 -12.14
C LEU A 188 10.06 -12.59 -13.65
N ASP A 189 11.11 -12.42 -14.46
CA ASP A 189 11.02 -12.50 -15.92
C ASP A 189 10.56 -13.89 -16.39
N ALA A 190 11.11 -14.94 -15.79
CA ALA A 190 10.76 -16.34 -16.10
C ALA A 190 9.31 -16.66 -15.70
N HIS A 191 8.87 -16.28 -14.50
CA HIS A 191 7.50 -16.51 -14.06
C HIS A 191 6.49 -15.72 -14.89
N ALA A 192 6.79 -14.44 -15.19
CA ALA A 192 5.95 -13.62 -16.04
C ALA A 192 5.85 -14.17 -17.47
N ALA A 193 6.95 -14.75 -18.02
CA ALA A 193 6.93 -15.39 -19.34
C ALA A 193 6.03 -16.63 -19.39
N ALA A 194 5.92 -17.35 -18.28
CA ALA A 194 5.09 -18.56 -18.16
C ALA A 194 3.64 -18.25 -17.74
N ALA A 195 3.35 -17.03 -17.27
CA ALA A 195 2.04 -16.68 -16.76
C ALA A 195 0.97 -16.69 -17.86
N ASP A 196 -0.15 -17.35 -17.58
CA ASP A 196 -1.35 -17.42 -18.44
C ASP A 196 -2.39 -16.34 -18.11
N ARG A 197 -2.05 -15.45 -17.15
CA ARG A 197 -2.93 -14.41 -16.60
C ARG A 197 -2.14 -13.14 -16.30
N PRO A 198 -2.83 -11.98 -16.09
CA PRO A 198 -2.19 -10.74 -15.69
C PRO A 198 -1.49 -10.89 -14.32
N VAL A 199 -0.42 -10.13 -14.14
CA VAL A 199 0.43 -10.17 -12.94
C VAL A 199 0.52 -8.78 -12.32
N ILE A 200 0.30 -8.67 -11.01
CA ILE A 200 0.66 -7.48 -10.22
C ILE A 200 1.95 -7.80 -9.48
N VAL A 201 2.96 -6.96 -9.62
CA VAL A 201 4.20 -7.05 -8.88
C VAL A 201 4.08 -6.19 -7.62
N MET A 202 4.39 -6.74 -6.46
CA MET A 202 4.32 -6.06 -5.18
C MET A 202 5.65 -6.16 -4.44
N GLY A 203 6.03 -5.10 -3.74
CA GLY A 203 7.20 -5.06 -2.87
C GLY A 203 7.04 -3.97 -1.82
N HIS A 204 8.02 -3.83 -0.92
CA HIS A 204 7.95 -2.78 0.10
C HIS A 204 8.38 -1.41 -0.45
N HIS A 205 9.58 -1.32 -1.04
CA HIS A 205 10.16 -0.05 -1.47
C HIS A 205 9.60 0.45 -2.80
N GLN A 206 9.29 1.74 -2.88
CA GLN A 206 8.87 2.38 -4.12
C GLN A 206 10.00 2.43 -5.15
N GLN A 207 9.63 2.33 -6.41
CA GLN A 207 10.57 2.41 -7.53
C GLN A 207 11.10 3.84 -7.74
N TRP A 208 12.39 3.99 -8.04
CA TRP A 208 12.92 5.22 -8.60
C TRP A 208 12.41 5.41 -10.04
N ILE A 209 11.89 6.58 -10.36
CA ILE A 209 11.45 6.94 -11.72
C ILE A 209 11.88 8.38 -11.98
N ALA A 210 12.61 8.63 -13.07
CA ALA A 210 13.06 9.96 -13.46
C ALA A 210 11.91 10.95 -13.66
N GLY A 211 12.12 12.24 -13.33
CA GLY A 211 11.16 13.33 -13.54
C GLY A 211 10.32 13.73 -12.32
N GLY A 212 10.57 13.20 -11.13
CA GLY A 212 9.94 13.64 -9.87
C GLY A 212 10.80 14.65 -9.08
N ASN A 213 10.22 15.34 -8.10
CA ASN A 213 10.85 16.45 -7.37
C ASN A 213 12.08 16.07 -6.49
N ASN A 214 12.40 14.78 -6.33
CA ASN A 214 13.54 14.28 -5.53
C ASN A 214 14.35 13.23 -6.32
N ASP A 215 14.46 13.38 -7.64
CA ASP A 215 14.98 12.35 -8.54
C ASP A 215 16.49 12.43 -8.79
N HIS A 216 17.25 12.80 -7.78
CA HIS A 216 18.68 12.58 -7.87
C HIS A 216 18.96 11.08 -7.99
N ARG A 217 19.59 10.69 -9.09
CA ARG A 217 20.06 9.31 -9.28
C ARG A 217 21.19 9.03 -8.29
N SER A 218 20.86 8.51 -7.13
CA SER A 218 21.79 8.20 -6.05
C SER A 218 21.48 6.82 -5.48
N GLN A 219 22.49 6.11 -5.01
CA GLN A 219 22.31 4.87 -4.26
C GLN A 219 21.73 5.11 -2.86
N ASP A 220 21.75 6.37 -2.41
CA ASP A 220 21.07 6.79 -1.16
C ASP A 220 19.60 7.19 -1.39
N TYR A 221 19.06 6.89 -2.58
CA TYR A 221 17.63 7.15 -2.85
C TYR A 221 16.75 6.37 -1.89
N PHE A 222 15.85 7.09 -1.25
CA PHE A 222 14.87 6.52 -0.34
C PHE A 222 13.84 5.68 -1.11
N GLY A 223 14.15 4.42 -1.33
CA GLY A 223 13.37 3.46 -2.11
C GLY A 223 14.26 2.42 -2.80
N LEU A 224 13.79 1.82 -3.88
CA LEU A 224 14.61 0.93 -4.72
C LEU A 224 15.75 1.70 -5.37
N HIS A 225 16.95 1.20 -5.29
CA HIS A 225 18.10 1.76 -5.99
C HIS A 225 17.77 2.02 -7.46
N PRO A 226 18.24 3.14 -8.04
CA PRO A 226 17.90 3.51 -9.42
C PRO A 226 18.23 2.44 -10.46
N ASP A 227 19.36 1.73 -10.31
CA ASP A 227 19.74 0.66 -11.25
C ASP A 227 18.81 -0.56 -11.16
N ALA A 228 18.38 -0.93 -9.95
CA ALA A 228 17.37 -1.98 -9.75
C ALA A 228 16.00 -1.55 -10.27
N SER A 229 15.65 -0.28 -10.11
CA SER A 229 14.42 0.32 -10.63
C SER A 229 14.36 0.31 -12.16
N ASP A 230 15.45 0.65 -12.83
CA ASP A 230 15.57 0.60 -14.29
C ASP A 230 15.48 -0.85 -14.79
N ALA A 231 16.22 -1.78 -14.14
CA ALA A 231 16.18 -3.19 -14.50
C ALA A 231 14.78 -3.80 -14.32
N LEU A 232 14.06 -3.44 -13.25
CA LEU A 232 12.65 -3.82 -13.06
C LEU A 232 11.78 -3.26 -14.20
N ALA A 233 11.95 -1.98 -14.57
CA ALA A 233 11.20 -1.38 -15.69
C ALA A 233 11.49 -2.07 -17.02
N ASP A 234 12.70 -2.57 -17.24
CA ASP A 234 13.07 -3.36 -18.42
C ASP A 234 12.37 -4.72 -18.44
N VAL A 235 12.17 -5.37 -17.29
CA VAL A 235 11.33 -6.59 -17.20
C VAL A 235 9.90 -6.28 -17.59
N PHE A 236 9.30 -5.19 -17.08
CA PHE A 236 7.97 -4.74 -17.45
C PHE A 236 7.83 -4.41 -18.94
N ALA A 237 8.86 -3.85 -19.55
CA ALA A 237 8.86 -3.55 -20.99
C ALA A 237 8.82 -4.83 -21.86
N ARG A 238 9.48 -5.91 -21.40
CA ARG A 238 9.51 -7.20 -22.11
C ARG A 238 8.29 -8.08 -21.84
N ARG A 239 7.59 -7.87 -20.71
CA ARG A 239 6.52 -8.76 -20.22
C ARG A 239 5.20 -7.99 -20.08
N PRO A 240 4.35 -7.95 -21.11
CA PRO A 240 3.07 -7.24 -21.05
C PRO A 240 2.09 -7.83 -20.01
N GLN A 241 2.32 -9.05 -19.55
CA GLN A 241 1.56 -9.65 -18.44
C GLN A 241 1.74 -8.89 -17.12
N LEU A 242 2.87 -8.22 -16.92
CA LEU A 242 3.12 -7.38 -15.74
C LEU A 242 2.34 -6.07 -15.88
N LEU A 243 1.25 -5.93 -15.12
CA LEU A 243 0.35 -4.78 -15.25
C LEU A 243 0.80 -3.56 -14.45
N ALA A 244 1.24 -3.77 -13.20
CA ALA A 244 1.59 -2.70 -12.27
C ALA A 244 2.64 -3.18 -11.27
N TYR A 245 3.48 -2.26 -10.78
CA TYR A 245 4.26 -2.41 -9.55
C TYR A 245 3.60 -1.63 -8.43
N THR A 246 3.44 -2.21 -7.23
CA THR A 246 2.87 -1.52 -6.07
C THR A 246 3.74 -1.66 -4.83
N ALA A 247 3.89 -0.58 -4.08
CA ALA A 247 4.77 -0.49 -2.92
C ALA A 247 4.13 0.27 -1.75
N GLY A 248 4.76 0.19 -0.57
CA GLY A 248 4.51 0.99 0.63
C GLY A 248 5.63 1.98 0.89
N HIS A 249 6.23 1.94 2.09
CA HIS A 249 7.44 2.61 2.55
C HIS A 249 7.33 4.15 2.66
N THR A 250 6.73 4.82 1.70
CA THR A 250 6.65 6.29 1.66
C THR A 250 5.50 6.87 2.48
N HIS A 251 4.61 6.04 3.00
CA HIS A 251 3.39 6.42 3.72
C HIS A 251 2.46 7.37 2.94
N ARG A 252 2.52 7.36 1.59
CA ARG A 252 1.69 8.21 0.73
C ARG A 252 1.04 7.44 -0.39
N HIS A 253 0.04 8.07 -1.00
CA HIS A 253 -0.51 7.62 -2.26
C HIS A 253 0.10 8.41 -3.42
N ARG A 254 0.61 7.68 -4.41
CA ARG A 254 1.15 8.28 -5.63
C ARG A 254 1.18 7.26 -6.76
N VAL A 255 0.75 7.67 -7.95
CA VAL A 255 0.91 6.86 -9.18
C VAL A 255 1.86 7.57 -10.13
N ARG A 256 2.91 6.87 -10.54
CA ARG A 256 3.83 7.30 -11.60
C ARG A 256 3.82 6.26 -12.72
N ARG A 257 4.35 6.64 -13.87
CA ARG A 257 4.45 5.74 -15.03
C ARG A 257 5.89 5.37 -15.30
N MET A 258 6.15 4.07 -15.45
CA MET A 258 7.41 3.58 -16.00
C MET A 258 7.55 3.99 -17.47
N PRO A 259 8.76 3.95 -18.06
CA PRO A 259 8.94 4.25 -19.50
C PRO A 259 8.06 3.41 -20.43
N CYS A 260 7.77 2.17 -20.05
CA CYS A 260 6.86 1.28 -20.81
C CYS A 260 5.37 1.59 -20.63
N GLY A 261 5.02 2.61 -19.83
CA GLY A 261 3.64 3.01 -19.56
C GLY A 261 2.96 2.28 -18.39
N ALA A 262 3.56 1.22 -17.84
CA ALA A 262 3.01 0.53 -16.66
C ALA A 262 3.02 1.45 -15.44
N PRO A 263 1.97 1.43 -14.59
CA PRO A 263 1.95 2.21 -13.37
C PRO A 263 2.89 1.63 -12.31
N SER A 264 3.59 2.53 -11.63
CA SER A 264 4.31 2.31 -10.38
C SER A 264 3.57 3.07 -9.28
N ILE A 265 3.03 2.35 -8.32
CA ILE A 265 2.02 2.82 -7.37
C ILE A 265 2.58 2.77 -5.97
N GLU A 266 2.48 3.87 -5.24
CA GLU A 266 2.76 3.97 -3.82
C GLU A 266 1.43 3.99 -3.06
N ILE A 267 1.27 3.14 -2.05
CA ILE A 267 0.07 3.06 -1.21
C ILE A 267 0.42 3.59 0.18
N GLY A 268 -0.43 4.46 0.72
CA GLY A 268 -0.26 5.03 2.05
C GLY A 268 -0.32 3.98 3.16
N CYS A 269 0.24 4.32 4.30
CA CYS A 269 0.33 3.41 5.44
C CYS A 269 -1.02 3.19 6.14
N VAL A 270 -1.10 2.13 6.93
CA VAL A 270 -2.26 1.86 7.78
C VAL A 270 -2.15 2.51 9.16
N LYS A 271 -0.92 2.70 9.69
CA LYS A 271 -0.65 3.01 11.11
C LYS A 271 -0.99 4.43 11.56
N ASP A 272 -0.97 5.41 10.65
CA ASP A 272 -1.21 6.81 10.99
C ASP A 272 -2.17 7.49 9.98
N PHE A 273 -1.91 8.73 9.52
CA PHE A 273 -2.74 9.40 8.53
C PHE A 273 -2.28 9.04 7.10
N PRO A 274 -3.20 8.71 6.18
CA PRO A 274 -4.66 8.68 6.35
C PRO A 274 -5.23 7.40 6.96
N GLY A 275 -4.43 6.37 7.20
CA GLY A 275 -4.88 5.08 7.72
C GLY A 275 -5.64 4.30 6.66
N THR A 276 -4.89 3.65 5.74
CA THR A 276 -5.48 3.07 4.52
C THR A 276 -5.05 1.63 4.28
N TRP A 277 -5.89 0.94 3.53
CA TRP A 277 -5.61 -0.33 2.89
C TRP A 277 -6.15 -0.29 1.46
N ALA A 278 -5.66 -1.17 0.57
CA ALA A 278 -6.11 -1.20 -0.82
C ALA A 278 -6.80 -2.52 -1.17
N GLU A 279 -7.86 -2.42 -1.97
CA GLU A 279 -8.57 -3.53 -2.61
C GLU A 279 -8.24 -3.52 -4.11
N TYR A 280 -7.89 -4.68 -4.65
CA TYR A 280 -7.82 -4.91 -6.09
C TYR A 280 -9.00 -5.78 -6.48
N ARG A 281 -9.92 -5.21 -7.25
CA ARG A 281 -11.07 -5.90 -7.85
C ARG A 281 -10.66 -6.42 -9.20
N VAL A 282 -10.50 -7.72 -9.33
CA VAL A 282 -10.02 -8.39 -10.53
C VAL A 282 -11.21 -8.81 -11.38
N TYR A 283 -11.37 -8.18 -12.54
CA TYR A 283 -12.37 -8.52 -13.53
C TYR A 283 -11.71 -9.20 -14.74
N GLU A 284 -12.51 -9.86 -15.59
CA GLU A 284 -12.00 -10.46 -16.83
C GLU A 284 -11.31 -9.43 -17.75
N GLY A 285 -11.79 -8.18 -17.77
CA GLY A 285 -11.33 -7.11 -18.66
C GLY A 285 -10.35 -6.11 -18.01
N GLY A 286 -9.89 -6.33 -16.77
CA GLY A 286 -8.96 -5.43 -16.08
C GLY A 286 -9.11 -5.44 -14.57
N ILE A 287 -8.37 -4.56 -13.90
CA ILE A 287 -8.35 -4.49 -12.45
C ILE A 287 -8.70 -3.07 -12.00
N ILE A 288 -9.50 -2.94 -10.95
CA ILE A 288 -9.70 -1.66 -10.25
C ILE A 288 -8.91 -1.70 -8.96
N GLN A 289 -8.04 -0.73 -8.74
CA GLN A 289 -7.49 -0.42 -7.44
C GLN A 289 -8.43 0.53 -6.70
N VAL A 290 -8.81 0.17 -5.49
CA VAL A 290 -9.64 0.97 -4.59
C VAL A 290 -8.93 1.11 -3.26
N VAL A 291 -8.51 2.32 -2.90
CA VAL A 291 -7.98 2.58 -1.57
C VAL A 291 -9.13 2.92 -0.64
N HIS A 292 -9.17 2.23 0.48
CA HIS A 292 -10.11 2.45 1.57
C HIS A 292 -9.38 3.14 2.73
N ARG A 293 -9.91 4.27 3.20
CA ARG A 293 -9.54 4.80 4.49
C ARG A 293 -10.34 4.06 5.56
N ILE A 294 -9.70 3.65 6.65
CA ILE A 294 -10.36 3.01 7.79
C ILE A 294 -11.51 3.86 8.31
N SER A 295 -12.53 3.23 8.88
CA SER A 295 -13.77 3.90 9.25
C SER A 295 -14.16 3.77 10.73
N SER A 296 -13.44 2.98 11.54
CA SER A 296 -13.74 2.92 12.97
C SER A 296 -13.40 4.25 13.66
N ARG A 297 -14.25 4.66 14.58
CA ARG A 297 -14.15 5.95 15.26
C ARG A 297 -12.82 6.11 16.02
N GLU A 298 -12.38 5.04 16.69
CA GLU A 298 -11.15 5.03 17.48
C GLU A 298 -9.93 5.20 16.58
N ALA A 299 -9.88 4.45 15.48
CA ALA A 299 -8.78 4.53 14.52
C ALA A 299 -8.77 5.90 13.80
N LEU A 300 -9.94 6.42 13.41
CA LEU A 300 -10.04 7.75 12.83
C LEU A 300 -9.61 8.85 13.81
N ALA A 301 -9.96 8.72 15.09
CA ALA A 301 -9.52 9.70 16.10
C ALA A 301 -7.99 9.74 16.23
N TRP A 302 -7.32 8.61 16.13
CA TRP A 302 -5.85 8.55 16.06
C TRP A 302 -5.34 9.12 14.73
N SER A 303 -5.84 8.66 13.60
CA SER A 303 -5.44 9.11 12.28
C SER A 303 -5.55 10.65 12.13
N GLU A 304 -6.62 11.25 12.62
CA GLU A 304 -6.79 12.72 12.60
C GLU A 304 -5.76 13.47 13.46
N ARG A 305 -5.28 12.89 14.54
CA ARG A 305 -4.15 13.47 15.31
C ARG A 305 -2.87 13.48 14.50
N CYS A 306 -2.71 12.52 13.61
CA CYS A 306 -1.54 12.36 12.75
C CYS A 306 -1.61 13.18 11.45
N ARG A 307 -2.71 13.86 11.14
CA ARG A 307 -2.92 14.62 9.88
C ARG A 307 -1.80 15.61 9.55
N HIS A 308 -1.16 16.19 10.56
CA HIS A 308 -0.15 17.22 10.41
C HIS A 308 1.23 16.81 10.95
N LEU A 309 1.55 15.50 10.95
CA LEU A 309 2.90 15.03 11.24
C LEU A 309 3.91 15.77 10.35
N TYR A 310 5.13 15.93 10.84
CA TYR A 310 6.25 16.56 10.10
C TYR A 310 6.03 18.03 9.69
N ARG A 311 4.97 18.71 10.19
CA ARG A 311 4.70 20.11 9.87
C ARG A 311 5.89 21.02 10.23
N ASP A 312 6.55 20.77 11.34
CA ASP A 312 7.66 21.59 11.83
C ASP A 312 8.95 21.37 11.00
N PHE A 313 8.96 20.33 10.13
CA PHE A 313 9.93 20.14 9.04
C PHE A 313 9.51 20.80 7.73
N GLY A 314 8.40 21.55 7.71
CA GLY A 314 7.88 22.20 6.50
C GLY A 314 7.15 21.26 5.53
N ILE A 315 6.72 20.09 6.00
CA ILE A 315 6.01 19.09 5.18
C ILE A 315 4.50 19.27 5.39
N ASP A 316 3.75 19.51 4.32
CA ASP A 316 2.29 19.36 4.29
C ASP A 316 1.95 17.86 4.20
N TYR A 317 1.94 17.20 5.37
CA TYR A 317 1.76 15.76 5.45
C TYR A 317 0.36 15.32 4.99
N GLU A 318 -0.66 16.13 5.19
CA GLU A 318 -2.01 15.86 4.70
C GLU A 318 -2.02 15.68 3.17
N SER A 319 -1.53 16.69 2.44
CA SER A 319 -1.45 16.62 0.98
C SER A 319 -0.48 15.53 0.51
N TYR A 320 0.64 15.35 1.21
CA TYR A 320 1.64 14.34 0.90
C TYR A 320 1.08 12.91 1.02
N ALA A 321 0.42 12.60 2.14
CA ALA A 321 -0.05 11.25 2.43
C ALA A 321 -1.32 10.87 1.64
N LEU A 322 -2.25 11.83 1.47
CA LEU A 322 -3.48 11.58 0.69
C LEU A 322 -3.21 11.45 -0.80
N GLY A 323 -2.28 12.22 -1.37
CA GLY A 323 -2.14 12.31 -2.81
C GLY A 323 -3.43 12.76 -3.52
N ALA A 324 -3.47 12.66 -4.84
CA ALA A 324 -4.67 12.90 -5.62
C ALA A 324 -5.64 11.69 -5.55
N LEU A 325 -6.89 11.88 -5.98
CA LEU A 325 -7.86 10.78 -6.00
C LEU A 325 -7.41 9.67 -6.96
N GLU A 326 -6.84 10.04 -8.09
CA GLU A 326 -6.33 9.14 -9.12
C GLU A 326 -5.11 8.33 -8.65
N ASP A 327 -4.42 8.80 -7.61
CA ASP A 327 -3.35 8.05 -6.95
C ASP A 327 -3.90 6.92 -6.06
N ARG A 328 -5.14 7.06 -5.59
CA ARG A 328 -5.79 6.09 -4.69
C ARG A 328 -6.71 5.12 -5.43
N CYS A 329 -7.53 5.64 -6.34
CA CYS A 329 -8.57 4.86 -6.97
C CYS A 329 -8.44 4.99 -8.50
N CYS A 330 -8.11 3.89 -9.16
CA CYS A 330 -7.86 3.89 -10.60
C CYS A 330 -8.13 2.53 -11.23
N THR A 331 -8.31 2.53 -12.54
CA THR A 331 -8.36 1.30 -13.33
C THR A 331 -6.97 0.97 -13.86
N ILE A 332 -6.56 -0.28 -13.70
CA ILE A 332 -5.35 -0.86 -14.27
C ILE A 332 -5.80 -1.73 -15.45
N PRO A 333 -5.64 -1.26 -16.70
CA PRO A 333 -6.07 -2.01 -17.87
C PRO A 333 -5.14 -3.20 -18.12
N LEU A 334 -5.64 -4.22 -18.81
CA LEU A 334 -4.81 -5.24 -19.43
C LEU A 334 -3.89 -4.59 -20.48
N ARG A 335 -2.69 -5.11 -20.66
CA ARG A 335 -1.67 -4.60 -21.57
C ARG A 335 -1.49 -5.51 -22.77
#